data_6f2682036902f96c12e6d953ed16ce9d
#
_entry.id   6f2682036902f96c12e6d953ed16ce9d
#
_cell.length_a   1.000
_cell.length_b   1.000
_cell.length_c   1.000
_cell.angle_alpha   90.00
_cell.angle_beta   90.00
_cell.angle_gamma   90.00
#
_symmetry.space_group_name_H-M   'P 1'
#
loop_
_entity.id
_entity.type
_entity.pdbx_description
1 polymer ?
#
loop_
_entity_poly.entity_id
_entity_poly.type
_entity_poly.pdbx_seq_one_letter_code
_entity_poly.pdbx_strand_id
1 'polypeptide(L)'
;MRTQNEISREFFKFPSQIIHFLGLPIFFFVFVLIYRPETTIEFLNIRGLMEFNLIILSCILLLVMVGTRLAFFFLKKVMHLNYILYAGWCACETVIFCLFGALYLHLMQGRVESFFSVVSQCISQFSLIVLWPYLIIASYCTIRGKNEELASPLGAEEGRIHFRDENKKVKLIVAANSILYIEARENYVEIVYTDADVVKRY
;
A
#
# COMPACT_ATOMS: atom_id res chain seq x y z
N MET A 1 10.52 6.04 19.44
CA MET A 1 11.06 4.90 18.68
C MET A 1 9.89 4.22 17.98
N ARG A 2 9.74 4.38 16.66
CA ARG A 2 8.77 3.60 15.88
C ARG A 2 9.24 2.15 15.88
N THR A 3 8.38 1.23 16.26
CA THR A 3 8.66 -0.18 16.10
C THR A 3 8.81 -0.47 14.61
N GLN A 4 9.84 -1.22 14.20
CA GLN A 4 10.19 -1.53 12.81
C GLN A 4 9.04 -2.16 11.99
N ASN A 5 7.91 -2.45 12.59
CA ASN A 5 6.75 -3.15 12.01
C ASN A 5 5.53 -2.26 11.76
N GLU A 6 5.61 -0.94 11.96
CA GLU A 6 4.48 -0.05 11.68
C GLU A 6 4.38 0.25 10.19
N ILE A 7 3.16 0.13 9.66
CA ILE A 7 2.86 0.45 8.26
C ILE A 7 3.08 1.95 8.02
N SER A 8 3.72 2.28 6.89
CA SER A 8 3.90 3.66 6.44
C SER A 8 2.55 4.39 6.32
N ARG A 9 2.52 5.67 6.71
CA ARG A 9 1.32 6.53 6.57
C ARG A 9 0.85 6.64 5.11
N GLU A 10 1.72 6.31 4.14
CA GLU A 10 1.41 6.29 2.71
C GLU A 10 0.25 5.35 2.34
N PHE A 11 0.13 4.21 3.04
CA PHE A 11 -0.98 3.27 2.83
C PHE A 11 -2.36 3.89 3.11
N PHE A 12 -2.41 4.96 3.89
CA PHE A 12 -3.64 5.63 4.30
C PHE A 12 -3.94 6.91 3.52
N LYS A 13 -3.02 7.35 2.66
CA LYS A 13 -3.26 8.51 1.81
C LYS A 13 -4.33 8.20 0.77
N PHE A 14 -5.20 9.17 0.50
CA PHE A 14 -6.30 9.04 -0.45
C PHE A 14 -5.86 8.50 -1.83
N PRO A 15 -4.76 8.99 -2.47
CA PRO A 15 -4.34 8.47 -3.76
C PRO A 15 -3.93 6.99 -3.70
N SER A 16 -3.27 6.53 -2.62
CA SER A 16 -2.92 5.12 -2.45
C SER A 16 -4.16 4.23 -2.32
N GLN A 17 -5.20 4.71 -1.66
CA GLN A 17 -6.47 3.99 -1.53
C GLN A 17 -7.19 3.89 -2.88
N ILE A 18 -7.17 4.95 -3.71
CA ILE A 18 -7.74 4.91 -5.07
C ILE A 18 -7.03 3.85 -5.92
N ILE A 19 -5.71 3.79 -5.87
CA ILE A 19 -4.92 2.77 -6.59
C ILE A 19 -5.34 1.36 -6.15
N HIS A 20 -5.62 1.14 -4.88
CA HIS A 20 -6.10 -0.15 -4.40
C HIS A 20 -7.46 -0.52 -4.95
N PHE A 21 -8.48 0.32 -4.74
CA PHE A 21 -9.86 -0.10 -5.08
C PHE A 21 -10.16 -0.08 -6.59
N LEU A 22 -9.47 0.73 -7.39
CA LEU A 22 -9.59 0.71 -8.86
C LEU A 22 -8.55 -0.18 -9.52
N GLY A 23 -7.33 -0.19 -8.99
CA GLY A 23 -6.21 -0.93 -9.60
C GLY A 23 -6.42 -2.43 -9.60
N LEU A 24 -6.96 -3.02 -8.52
CA LEU A 24 -7.20 -4.45 -8.47
C LEU A 24 -8.26 -4.95 -9.47
N PRO A 25 -9.48 -4.37 -9.53
CA PRO A 25 -10.48 -4.81 -10.51
C PRO A 25 -10.03 -4.60 -11.96
N ILE A 26 -9.38 -3.47 -12.25
CA ILE A 26 -8.85 -3.19 -13.59
C ILE A 26 -7.75 -4.19 -13.94
N PHE A 27 -6.82 -4.45 -13.03
CA PHE A 27 -5.77 -5.44 -13.27
C PHE A 27 -6.36 -6.83 -13.50
N PHE A 28 -7.30 -7.27 -12.66
CA PHE A 28 -7.98 -8.56 -12.81
C PHE A 28 -8.64 -8.69 -14.19
N PHE A 29 -9.42 -7.69 -14.57
CA PHE A 29 -10.10 -7.64 -15.86
C PHE A 29 -9.13 -7.69 -17.05
N VAL A 30 -8.13 -6.80 -17.05
CA VAL A 30 -7.15 -6.69 -18.14
C VAL A 30 -6.26 -7.93 -18.20
N PHE A 31 -5.83 -8.48 -17.07
CA PHE A 31 -5.00 -9.67 -17.01
C PHE A 31 -5.73 -10.89 -17.63
N VAL A 32 -6.97 -11.15 -17.22
CA VAL A 32 -7.74 -12.28 -17.75
C VAL A 32 -8.06 -12.08 -19.23
N LEU A 33 -8.37 -10.86 -19.67
CA LEU A 33 -8.71 -10.53 -21.04
C LEU A 33 -7.52 -10.69 -22.00
N ILE A 34 -6.32 -10.23 -21.58
CA ILE A 34 -5.11 -10.23 -22.42
C ILE A 34 -4.36 -11.56 -22.32
N TYR A 35 -4.08 -12.00 -21.09
CA TYR A 35 -3.27 -13.21 -20.87
C TYR A 35 -4.04 -14.50 -21.13
N ARG A 36 -5.36 -14.47 -21.00
CA ARG A 36 -6.27 -15.59 -21.28
C ARG A 36 -5.81 -16.92 -20.66
N PRO A 37 -5.68 -17.03 -19.33
CA PRO A 37 -5.29 -18.30 -18.71
C PRO A 37 -6.34 -19.37 -19.05
N GLU A 38 -5.94 -20.45 -19.69
CA GLU A 38 -6.83 -21.45 -20.27
C GLU A 38 -7.84 -22.00 -19.25
N THR A 39 -7.34 -22.38 -18.08
CA THR A 39 -8.19 -22.89 -16.99
C THR A 39 -9.20 -21.85 -16.47
N THR A 40 -8.80 -20.57 -16.41
CA THR A 40 -9.69 -19.48 -15.98
C THR A 40 -10.75 -19.19 -17.05
N ILE A 41 -10.38 -19.24 -18.35
CA ILE A 41 -11.32 -19.03 -19.45
C ILE A 41 -12.37 -20.12 -19.46
N GLU A 42 -11.96 -21.39 -19.36
CA GLU A 42 -12.88 -22.52 -19.30
C GLU A 42 -13.86 -22.38 -18.14
N PHE A 43 -13.35 -22.00 -16.97
CA PHE A 43 -14.15 -21.78 -15.78
C PHE A 43 -15.14 -20.60 -15.92
N LEU A 44 -14.76 -19.55 -16.65
CA LEU A 44 -15.61 -18.39 -16.90
C LEU A 44 -16.57 -18.57 -18.08
N ASN A 45 -16.32 -19.53 -18.95
CA ASN A 45 -17.11 -19.72 -20.18
C ASN A 45 -18.44 -20.44 -19.93
N ILE A 46 -19.15 -20.06 -18.88
CA ILE A 46 -20.48 -20.57 -18.57
C ILE A 46 -21.45 -20.06 -19.63
N ARG A 47 -22.15 -20.97 -20.31
CA ARG A 47 -23.12 -20.68 -21.37
C ARG A 47 -22.56 -19.87 -22.56
N GLY A 48 -21.24 -19.90 -22.79
CA GLY A 48 -20.62 -19.12 -23.87
C GLY A 48 -20.48 -17.62 -23.54
N LEU A 49 -20.69 -17.20 -22.29
CA LEU A 49 -20.73 -15.78 -21.86
C LEU A 49 -19.48 -15.38 -21.07
N MET A 50 -18.29 -15.83 -21.50
CA MET A 50 -17.02 -15.60 -20.79
C MET A 50 -16.77 -14.11 -20.48
N GLU A 51 -16.92 -13.24 -21.46
CA GLU A 51 -16.66 -11.80 -21.32
C GLU A 51 -17.64 -11.14 -20.36
N PHE A 52 -18.92 -11.51 -20.45
CA PHE A 52 -19.95 -11.03 -19.54
C PHE A 52 -19.68 -11.46 -18.10
N ASN A 53 -19.32 -12.73 -17.87
CA ASN A 53 -18.99 -13.26 -16.56
C ASN A 53 -17.75 -12.56 -15.98
N LEU A 54 -16.75 -12.26 -16.83
CA LEU A 54 -15.55 -11.51 -16.41
C LEU A 54 -15.89 -10.08 -15.98
N ILE A 55 -16.77 -9.38 -16.71
CA ILE A 55 -17.23 -8.03 -16.34
C ILE A 55 -17.94 -8.07 -14.97
N ILE A 56 -18.86 -9.00 -14.79
CA ILE A 56 -19.61 -9.10 -13.51
C ILE A 56 -18.67 -9.42 -12.36
N LEU A 57 -17.71 -10.34 -12.53
CA LEU A 57 -16.72 -10.65 -11.50
C LEU A 57 -15.83 -9.45 -11.17
N SER A 58 -15.45 -8.67 -12.17
CA SER A 58 -14.69 -7.43 -11.95
C SER A 58 -15.50 -6.39 -11.18
N CYS A 59 -16.82 -6.29 -11.45
CA CYS A 59 -17.73 -5.45 -10.68
C CYS A 59 -17.90 -5.96 -9.24
N ILE A 60 -18.01 -7.27 -9.03
CA ILE A 60 -18.06 -7.87 -7.69
C ILE A 60 -16.76 -7.54 -6.92
N LEU A 61 -15.60 -7.70 -7.56
CA LEU A 61 -14.31 -7.36 -6.96
C LEU A 61 -14.26 -5.87 -6.56
N LEU A 62 -14.73 -4.98 -7.44
CA LEU A 62 -14.82 -3.55 -7.15
C LEU A 62 -15.72 -3.25 -5.94
N LEU A 63 -16.90 -3.86 -5.87
CA LEU A 63 -17.82 -3.70 -4.74
C LEU A 63 -17.20 -4.20 -3.42
N VAL A 64 -16.56 -5.37 -3.44
CA VAL A 64 -15.84 -5.91 -2.29
C VAL A 64 -14.75 -4.94 -1.85
N MET A 65 -13.95 -4.43 -2.79
CA MET A 65 -12.87 -3.48 -2.49
C MET A 65 -13.40 -2.18 -1.87
N VAL A 66 -14.46 -1.60 -2.41
CA VAL A 66 -15.08 -0.40 -1.81
C VAL A 66 -15.59 -0.69 -0.40
N GLY A 67 -16.30 -1.79 -0.20
CA GLY A 67 -16.86 -2.16 1.10
C GLY A 67 -15.78 -2.41 2.16
N THR A 68 -14.75 -3.18 1.81
CA THR A 68 -13.65 -3.51 2.72
C THR A 68 -12.77 -2.29 3.03
N ARG A 69 -12.55 -1.38 2.07
CA ARG A 69 -11.82 -0.12 2.32
C ARG A 69 -12.60 0.85 3.20
N LEU A 70 -13.92 0.91 3.07
CA LEU A 70 -14.74 1.65 4.01
C LEU A 70 -14.64 1.06 5.42
N ALA A 71 -14.75 -0.26 5.57
CA ALA A 71 -14.56 -0.94 6.85
C ALA A 71 -13.16 -0.68 7.44
N PHE A 72 -12.12 -0.77 6.61
CA PHE A 72 -10.74 -0.48 7.01
C PHE A 72 -10.55 0.97 7.49
N PHE A 73 -11.24 1.94 6.88
CA PHE A 73 -11.20 3.33 7.31
C PHE A 73 -11.73 3.52 8.72
N PHE A 74 -12.75 2.76 9.13
CA PHE A 74 -13.26 2.80 10.50
C PHE A 74 -12.35 2.04 11.47
N LEU A 75 -11.83 0.87 11.08
CA LEU A 75 -10.96 0.05 11.94
C LEU A 75 -9.60 0.71 12.23
N LYS A 76 -9.04 1.49 11.29
CA LYS A 76 -7.74 2.17 11.51
C LYS A 76 -7.74 3.13 12.70
N LYS A 77 -8.91 3.60 13.16
CA LYS A 77 -9.03 4.46 14.34
C LYS A 77 -8.84 3.69 15.65
N VAL A 78 -9.04 2.37 15.62
CA VAL A 78 -9.09 1.51 16.81
C VAL A 78 -7.84 0.62 16.93
N MET A 79 -7.22 0.27 15.81
CA MET A 79 -6.14 -0.73 15.76
C MET A 79 -4.83 -0.15 15.28
N HIS A 80 -3.72 -0.51 15.94
CA HIS A 80 -2.38 -0.29 15.44
C HIS A 80 -2.08 -1.28 14.32
N LEU A 81 -1.91 -0.79 13.10
CA LEU A 81 -1.77 -1.61 11.91
C LEU A 81 -0.30 -1.98 11.68
N ASN A 82 -0.04 -3.30 11.74
CA ASN A 82 1.23 -3.91 11.37
C ASN A 82 1.12 -4.53 9.95
N TYR A 83 2.26 -4.76 9.29
CA TYR A 83 2.30 -5.42 7.97
C TYR A 83 1.59 -6.78 7.94
N ILE A 84 1.69 -7.57 9.02
CA ILE A 84 1.02 -8.87 9.15
C ILE A 84 -0.51 -8.70 9.15
N LEU A 85 -1.02 -7.72 9.89
CA LEU A 85 -2.45 -7.43 9.96
C LEU A 85 -2.98 -6.94 8.60
N TYR A 86 -2.19 -6.14 7.89
CA TYR A 86 -2.52 -5.70 6.54
C TYR A 86 -2.54 -6.86 5.54
N ALA A 87 -1.57 -7.77 5.60
CA ALA A 87 -1.56 -8.99 4.77
C ALA A 87 -2.77 -9.88 5.07
N GLY A 88 -3.12 -10.06 6.35
CA GLY A 88 -4.35 -10.76 6.76
C GLY A 88 -5.61 -10.09 6.23
N TRP A 89 -5.64 -8.75 6.19
CA TRP A 89 -6.75 -7.99 5.61
C TRP A 89 -6.89 -8.26 4.10
N CYS A 90 -5.79 -8.21 3.35
CA CYS A 90 -5.79 -8.52 1.91
C CYS A 90 -6.22 -9.97 1.63
N ALA A 91 -5.80 -10.92 2.47
CA ALA A 91 -6.27 -12.30 2.38
C ALA A 91 -7.78 -12.41 2.62
N CYS A 92 -8.31 -11.71 3.62
CA CYS A 92 -9.74 -11.65 3.91
C CYS A 92 -10.53 -11.05 2.74
N GLU A 93 -10.05 -9.95 2.13
CA GLU A 93 -10.63 -9.35 0.93
C GLU A 93 -10.71 -10.35 -0.23
N THR A 94 -9.63 -11.11 -0.46
CA THR A 94 -9.59 -12.14 -1.51
C THR A 94 -10.60 -13.27 -1.25
N VAL A 95 -10.71 -13.74 0.00
CA VAL A 95 -11.69 -14.77 0.37
C VAL A 95 -13.13 -14.26 0.17
N ILE A 96 -13.44 -13.04 0.60
CA ILE A 96 -14.76 -12.42 0.41
C ILE A 96 -15.09 -12.32 -1.08
N PHE A 97 -14.13 -11.87 -1.90
CA PHE A 97 -14.31 -11.83 -3.36
C PHE A 97 -14.59 -13.22 -3.94
N CYS A 98 -13.82 -14.24 -3.55
CA CYS A 98 -14.04 -15.62 -4.02
C CYS A 98 -15.40 -16.17 -3.59
N LEU A 99 -15.90 -15.83 -2.40
CA LEU A 99 -17.22 -16.27 -1.93
C LEU A 99 -18.35 -15.63 -2.76
N PHE A 100 -18.31 -14.31 -2.98
CA PHE A 100 -19.33 -13.63 -3.80
C PHE A 100 -19.22 -14.03 -5.29
N GLY A 101 -18.00 -14.18 -5.82
CA GLY A 101 -17.78 -14.68 -7.17
C GLY A 101 -18.29 -16.11 -7.35
N ALA A 102 -18.02 -16.99 -6.39
CA ALA A 102 -18.52 -18.35 -6.42
C ALA A 102 -20.05 -18.41 -6.33
N LEU A 103 -20.67 -17.56 -5.51
CA LEU A 103 -22.12 -17.46 -5.42
C LEU A 103 -22.73 -17.07 -6.79
N TYR A 104 -22.14 -16.06 -7.44
CA TYR A 104 -22.56 -15.65 -8.77
C TYR A 104 -22.42 -16.77 -9.79
N LEU A 105 -21.23 -17.40 -9.89
CA LEU A 105 -20.96 -18.47 -10.86
C LEU A 105 -21.82 -19.71 -10.60
N HIS A 106 -22.02 -20.09 -9.34
CA HIS A 106 -22.90 -21.21 -8.96
C HIS A 106 -24.35 -20.98 -9.43
N LEU A 107 -24.85 -19.74 -9.30
CA LEU A 107 -26.18 -19.39 -9.81
C LEU A 107 -26.22 -19.42 -11.35
N MET A 108 -25.18 -18.98 -12.02
CA MET A 108 -25.07 -18.98 -13.49
C MET A 108 -24.98 -20.40 -14.08
N GLN A 109 -24.28 -21.31 -13.38
CA GLN A 109 -24.17 -22.73 -13.76
C GLN A 109 -25.50 -23.51 -13.56
N GLY A 110 -26.50 -22.89 -12.93
CA GLY A 110 -27.77 -23.57 -12.65
C GLY A 110 -27.68 -24.62 -11.54
N ARG A 111 -26.74 -24.44 -10.61
CA ARG A 111 -26.52 -25.32 -9.43
C ARG A 111 -26.11 -26.76 -9.79
N VAL A 112 -25.45 -26.97 -10.91
CA VAL A 112 -24.99 -28.30 -11.33
C VAL A 112 -23.92 -28.83 -10.38
N GLU A 113 -22.98 -27.95 -9.95
CA GLU A 113 -21.93 -28.30 -8.99
C GLU A 113 -22.32 -27.88 -7.57
N SER A 114 -21.66 -28.48 -6.56
CA SER A 114 -21.82 -28.03 -5.18
C SER A 114 -21.19 -26.63 -4.99
N PHE A 115 -21.82 -25.78 -4.19
CA PHE A 115 -21.32 -24.44 -3.92
C PHE A 115 -19.85 -24.44 -3.42
N PHE A 116 -19.50 -25.36 -2.53
CA PHE A 116 -18.14 -25.47 -2.01
C PHE A 116 -17.11 -25.88 -3.07
N SER A 117 -17.49 -26.68 -4.08
CA SER A 117 -16.62 -26.99 -5.23
C SER A 117 -16.32 -25.71 -6.00
N VAL A 118 -17.33 -24.91 -6.29
CA VAL A 118 -17.17 -23.64 -7.01
C VAL A 118 -16.33 -22.63 -6.21
N VAL A 119 -16.50 -22.56 -4.89
CA VAL A 119 -15.64 -21.74 -3.99
C VAL A 119 -14.18 -22.17 -4.07
N SER A 120 -13.91 -23.48 -4.02
CA SER A 120 -12.55 -24.01 -4.12
C SER A 120 -11.92 -23.67 -5.48
N GLN A 121 -12.67 -23.78 -6.54
CA GLN A 121 -12.22 -23.40 -7.88
C GLN A 121 -11.96 -21.88 -7.99
N CYS A 122 -12.84 -21.03 -7.45
CA CYS A 122 -12.62 -19.57 -7.40
C CYS A 122 -11.35 -19.21 -6.64
N ILE A 123 -11.10 -19.84 -5.47
CA ILE A 123 -9.88 -19.61 -4.71
C ILE A 123 -8.66 -20.04 -5.51
N SER A 124 -8.69 -21.21 -6.13
CA SER A 124 -7.57 -21.73 -6.93
C SER A 124 -7.26 -20.85 -8.15
N GLN A 125 -8.28 -20.38 -8.85
CA GLN A 125 -8.10 -19.62 -10.11
C GLN A 125 -7.82 -18.14 -9.87
N PHE A 126 -8.49 -17.51 -8.91
CA PHE A 126 -8.45 -16.04 -8.77
C PHE A 126 -7.46 -15.54 -7.73
N SER A 127 -7.12 -16.38 -6.70
CA SER A 127 -6.24 -15.92 -5.62
C SER A 127 -4.86 -15.49 -6.13
N LEU A 128 -4.26 -16.23 -7.06
CA LEU A 128 -2.96 -15.88 -7.64
C LEU A 128 -3.03 -14.61 -8.49
N ILE A 129 -4.11 -14.45 -9.28
CA ILE A 129 -4.27 -13.26 -10.12
C ILE A 129 -4.42 -12.00 -9.27
N VAL A 130 -5.16 -12.10 -8.16
CA VAL A 130 -5.40 -10.98 -7.23
C VAL A 130 -4.19 -10.70 -6.34
N LEU A 131 -3.37 -11.71 -6.02
CA LEU A 131 -2.18 -11.57 -5.18
C LEU A 131 -1.13 -10.63 -5.81
N TRP A 132 -0.89 -10.73 -7.12
CA TRP A 132 0.13 -9.95 -7.80
C TRP A 132 -0.05 -8.44 -7.66
N PRO A 133 -1.22 -7.84 -7.96
CA PRO A 133 -1.41 -6.40 -7.75
C PRO A 133 -1.29 -5.99 -6.29
N TYR A 134 -1.67 -6.83 -5.32
CA TYR A 134 -1.44 -6.53 -3.91
C TYR A 134 0.05 -6.39 -3.59
N LEU A 135 0.90 -7.29 -4.10
CA LEU A 135 2.35 -7.23 -3.91
C LEU A 135 2.95 -5.98 -4.56
N ILE A 136 2.51 -5.64 -5.77
CA ILE A 136 2.98 -4.44 -6.49
C ILE A 136 2.60 -3.17 -5.71
N ILE A 137 1.36 -3.05 -5.28
CA ILE A 137 0.87 -1.87 -4.56
C ILE A 137 1.53 -1.77 -3.17
N ALA A 138 1.69 -2.88 -2.45
CA ALA A 138 2.37 -2.91 -1.17
C ALA A 138 3.84 -2.49 -1.30
N SER A 139 4.55 -2.98 -2.33
CA SER A 139 5.93 -2.58 -2.63
C SER A 139 6.02 -1.09 -2.95
N TYR A 140 5.13 -0.58 -3.81
CA TYR A 140 5.06 0.83 -4.17
C TYR A 140 4.86 1.73 -2.94
N CYS A 141 3.86 1.43 -2.11
CA CYS A 141 3.59 2.19 -0.89
C CYS A 141 4.75 2.15 0.11
N THR A 142 5.44 1.02 0.23
CA THR A 142 6.60 0.87 1.11
C THR A 142 7.78 1.69 0.63
N ILE A 143 8.10 1.64 -0.68
CA ILE A 143 9.21 2.40 -1.27
C ILE A 143 8.93 3.91 -1.14
N ARG A 144 7.72 4.33 -1.47
CA ARG A 144 7.33 5.74 -1.37
C ARG A 144 7.39 6.25 0.07
N GLY A 145 6.93 5.45 1.02
CA GLY A 145 7.01 5.80 2.44
C GLY A 145 8.45 5.97 2.93
N LYS A 146 9.36 5.08 2.52
CA LYS A 146 10.79 5.21 2.84
C LYS A 146 11.42 6.44 2.19
N ASN A 147 11.08 6.72 0.93
CA ASN A 147 11.60 7.90 0.24
C ASN A 147 11.13 9.22 0.90
N GLU A 148 9.89 9.28 1.40
CA GLU A 148 9.42 10.45 2.15
C GLU A 148 10.10 10.58 3.51
N GLU A 149 10.40 9.47 4.19
CA GLU A 149 11.21 9.47 5.43
C GLU A 149 12.63 9.96 5.17
N LEU A 150 13.24 9.58 4.06
CA LEU A 150 14.59 10.05 3.66
C LEU A 150 14.59 11.49 3.16
N ALA A 151 13.52 11.93 2.50
CA ALA A 151 13.36 13.29 2.01
C ALA A 151 12.94 14.28 3.11
N SER A 152 12.39 13.77 4.23
CA SER A 152 12.14 14.61 5.39
C SER A 152 13.49 15.00 6.00
N PRO A 153 13.79 16.31 6.14
CA PRO A 153 15.07 16.72 6.72
C PRO A 153 15.28 16.03 8.05
N LEU A 154 16.43 15.40 8.21
CA LEU A 154 16.88 14.81 9.48
C LEU A 154 16.74 15.86 10.59
N GLY A 155 15.66 15.77 11.38
CA GLY A 155 15.48 16.63 12.52
C GLY A 155 14.40 17.72 12.40
N ALA A 156 13.31 17.48 11.68
CA ALA A 156 12.12 18.35 11.71
C ALA A 156 11.31 18.27 13.02
N GLU A 157 11.97 18.04 14.14
CA GLU A 157 11.54 18.62 15.40
C GLU A 157 11.94 20.09 15.35
N GLU A 158 11.00 20.93 14.94
CA GLU A 158 11.10 22.39 14.86
C GLU A 158 12.16 23.00 13.92
N GLY A 159 12.63 22.30 12.88
CA GLY A 159 13.60 22.86 11.93
C GLY A 159 14.95 23.24 12.55
N ARG A 160 15.29 22.74 13.73
CA ARG A 160 16.56 23.02 14.43
C ARG A 160 17.51 21.85 14.36
N ILE A 161 18.74 22.09 13.89
CA ILE A 161 19.82 21.12 13.85
C ILE A 161 20.67 21.26 15.12
N HIS A 162 20.87 20.13 15.78
CA HIS A 162 21.69 20.04 17.00
C HIS A 162 23.09 19.52 16.63
N PHE A 163 24.08 20.38 16.66
CA PHE A 163 25.47 19.99 16.52
C PHE A 163 26.04 19.52 17.86
N ARG A 164 26.64 18.33 17.86
CA ARG A 164 27.16 17.67 19.06
C ARG A 164 28.66 17.51 18.95
N ASP A 165 29.34 17.64 20.09
CA ASP A 165 30.76 17.34 20.24
C ASP A 165 31.02 15.82 20.31
N GLU A 166 32.28 15.40 20.23
CA GLU A 166 32.73 14.00 20.40
C GLU A 166 32.17 13.35 21.67
N ASN A 167 31.99 14.14 22.73
CA ASN A 167 31.37 13.72 24.01
C ASN A 167 29.83 13.69 23.97
N LYS A 168 29.19 13.76 22.77
CA LYS A 168 27.72 13.83 22.59
C LYS A 168 27.00 15.00 23.25
N LYS A 169 27.76 16.00 23.74
CA LYS A 169 27.18 17.23 24.30
C LYS A 169 26.74 18.17 23.18
N VAL A 170 25.52 18.69 23.23
CA VAL A 170 25.03 19.69 22.29
C VAL A 170 25.81 20.99 22.45
N LYS A 171 26.49 21.44 21.40
CA LYS A 171 27.28 22.65 21.36
C LYS A 171 26.59 23.81 20.66
N LEU A 172 25.82 23.51 19.61
CA LEU A 172 25.15 24.50 18.81
C LEU A 172 23.78 23.98 18.39
N ILE A 173 22.75 24.81 18.47
CA ILE A 173 21.40 24.56 17.98
C ILE A 173 21.08 25.67 16.99
N VAL A 174 20.87 25.34 15.73
CA VAL A 174 20.61 26.31 14.66
C VAL A 174 19.41 25.86 13.84
N ALA A 175 18.57 26.80 13.42
CA ALA A 175 17.51 26.49 12.47
C ALA A 175 18.10 26.04 11.11
N ALA A 176 17.56 24.97 10.53
CA ALA A 176 18.10 24.40 9.28
C ALA A 176 18.11 25.43 8.14
N ASN A 177 17.10 26.31 8.10
CA ASN A 177 16.96 27.36 7.09
C ASN A 177 17.89 28.56 7.32
N SER A 178 18.53 28.68 8.49
CA SER A 178 19.48 29.73 8.80
C SER A 178 20.93 29.32 8.51
N ILE A 179 21.21 28.06 8.20
CA ILE A 179 22.55 27.60 7.85
C ILE A 179 22.86 28.03 6.42
N LEU A 180 23.93 28.79 6.24
CA LEU A 180 24.39 29.23 4.94
C LEU A 180 25.27 28.16 4.27
N TYR A 181 26.28 27.67 5.01
CA TYR A 181 27.13 26.56 4.57
C TYR A 181 27.85 25.93 5.76
N ILE A 182 28.34 24.70 5.54
CA ILE A 182 29.17 23.94 6.48
C ILE A 182 30.46 23.62 5.75
N GLU A 183 31.62 24.04 6.29
CA GLU A 183 32.93 23.79 5.73
C GLU A 183 33.73 22.86 6.66
N ALA A 184 34.26 21.77 6.11
CA ALA A 184 35.16 20.90 6.83
C ALA A 184 36.59 21.39 6.67
N ARG A 185 37.27 21.63 7.79
CA ARG A 185 38.71 21.96 7.86
C ARG A 185 39.40 20.86 8.64
N GLU A 186 40.62 20.59 8.31
CA GLU A 186 41.46 19.46 8.77
C GLU A 186 41.06 18.79 10.10
N ASN A 187 40.82 19.57 11.16
CA ASN A 187 40.49 19.07 12.52
C ASN A 187 39.17 19.59 13.09
N TYR A 188 38.40 20.40 12.37
CA TYR A 188 37.14 20.94 12.82
C TYR A 188 36.19 21.25 11.66
N VAL A 189 34.91 21.44 12.01
CA VAL A 189 33.86 21.82 11.06
C VAL A 189 33.43 23.22 11.39
N GLU A 190 33.55 24.15 10.44
CA GLU A 190 33.06 25.51 10.55
C GLU A 190 31.62 25.58 10.05
N ILE A 191 30.72 26.11 10.87
CA ILE A 191 29.29 26.26 10.56
C ILE A 191 29.01 27.74 10.45
N VAL A 192 28.59 28.20 9.26
CA VAL A 192 28.21 29.58 9.03
C VAL A 192 26.70 29.65 8.92
N TYR A 193 26.09 30.46 9.76
CA TYR A 193 24.63 30.58 9.88
C TYR A 193 24.21 32.04 10.12
N THR A 194 22.97 32.36 9.80
CA THR A 194 22.36 33.66 10.07
C THR A 194 21.51 33.59 11.33
N ASP A 195 21.72 34.53 12.23
CA ASP A 195 20.93 34.68 13.45
C ASP A 195 20.51 36.16 13.57
N ALA A 196 19.18 36.42 13.50
CA ALA A 196 18.62 37.79 13.49
C ALA A 196 19.30 38.71 12.44
N ASP A 197 19.41 38.19 11.17
CA ASP A 197 20.06 38.86 10.03
C ASP A 197 21.56 39.14 10.17
N VAL A 198 22.21 38.60 11.18
CA VAL A 198 23.66 38.68 11.36
C VAL A 198 24.31 37.33 11.07
N VAL A 199 25.31 37.35 10.18
CA VAL A 199 26.08 36.14 9.85
C VAL A 199 27.02 35.80 11.02
N LYS A 200 26.86 34.60 11.58
CA LYS A 200 27.70 34.08 12.66
C LYS A 200 28.49 32.85 12.16
N ARG A 201 29.68 32.67 12.73
CA ARG A 201 30.54 31.49 12.48
C ARG A 201 30.77 30.78 13.81
N TYR A 202 30.73 29.44 13.77
CA TYR A 202 30.95 28.57 14.91
C TYR A 202 31.90 27.44 14.53
#